data_91831ff607f1d023cd1116b352d08dd6
#
_entry.id   91831ff607f1d023cd1116b352d08dd6
#
_cell.length_a   1.000
_cell.length_b   1.000
_cell.length_c   1.000
_cell.angle_alpha   90.00
_cell.angle_beta   90.00
_cell.angle_gamma   90.00
#
_symmetry.space_group_name_H-M   'P 1'
#
loop_
_entity.id
_entity.type
_entity.pdbx_description
1 polymer ?
#
loop_
_entity_poly.entity_id
_entity_poly.type
_entity_poly.pdbx_seq_one_letter_code
_entity_poly.pdbx_strand_id
1 'polypeptide(L)'
;MEEVFKYIIGLGAEVMMPIIFTILGVCIGIKLPKALKSGLLVGVGFVGLSVVTALLTSSLGPALSKMVEIYGLELGIFDMGWPSAAAVAYNTSVGAFIIPVCLGINLLMLLTKTTRTVNIDLWNYWHFAFIGAIVYFASDNIYWGFFAAIICYIITLVMADLTAPAFQKFYDKMDGISIPQPFCQSFVPFAIVINKLLDKIPGFDKLNIDSEGLKKKFGLMGEPLFLGIVIGCGIGALGCGSWKEVVDSIPSILGLGIKMGAVMELIPRITSLFIEGLKPISDATRELIAKKYKNSAGLSIGMSPALVIGHPTTLVVSLLLIPVTIFLAVILPGNRFLPLASLAGMFYLFPMILPITKGNVVKSFIIGLVALIVGLYFVTELAGFFTLAAKDVYAATGDPTVNIPAGFEGGALDFASSLLCWGIFHLTYSLKIIGPAILVVLALGMAIYNRIRMTRNDAKEALNNK
;
A
#
# COMPACT_ATOMS: atom_id res chain seq x y z
N MET A 1 -24.70 13.27 17.77
CA MET A 1 -23.46 12.54 17.46
C MET A 1 -23.26 12.41 15.96
N GLU A 2 -24.25 12.03 15.19
CA GLU A 2 -24.18 11.89 13.72
C GLU A 2 -23.76 13.19 13.02
N GLU A 3 -24.29 14.34 13.42
CA GLU A 3 -23.90 15.64 12.85
C GLU A 3 -22.42 16.01 13.13
N VAL A 4 -21.93 15.69 14.34
CA VAL A 4 -20.51 15.90 14.68
C VAL A 4 -19.62 14.99 13.83
N PHE A 5 -20.04 13.77 13.59
CA PHE A 5 -19.35 12.84 12.71
C PHE A 5 -19.29 13.33 11.25
N LYS A 6 -20.45 13.75 10.73
CA LYS A 6 -20.52 14.32 9.38
C LYS A 6 -19.66 15.57 9.24
N TYR A 7 -19.61 16.41 10.28
CA TYR A 7 -18.75 17.59 10.31
C TYR A 7 -17.26 17.22 10.29
N ILE A 8 -16.84 16.23 11.12
CA ILE A 8 -15.43 15.78 11.15
C ILE A 8 -15.02 15.18 9.82
N ILE A 9 -15.86 14.31 9.22
CA ILE A 9 -15.59 13.73 7.90
C ILE A 9 -15.54 14.82 6.82
N GLY A 10 -16.45 15.80 6.88
CA GLY A 10 -16.49 16.92 5.94
C GLY A 10 -15.27 17.87 6.01
N LEU A 11 -14.43 17.78 7.06
CA LEU A 11 -13.16 18.51 7.09
C LEU A 11 -12.13 17.99 6.07
N GLY A 12 -12.29 16.76 5.59
CA GLY A 12 -11.32 16.11 4.71
C GLY A 12 -10.03 15.67 5.40
N ALA A 13 -9.32 14.74 4.79
CA ALA A 13 -8.08 14.18 5.35
C ALA A 13 -6.99 15.25 5.52
N GLU A 14 -6.96 16.25 4.66
CA GLU A 14 -6.00 17.36 4.68
C GLU A 14 -6.09 18.25 5.93
N VAL A 15 -7.25 18.29 6.59
CA VAL A 15 -7.47 19.03 7.84
C VAL A 15 -7.53 18.09 9.03
N MET A 16 -8.24 16.98 8.90
CA MET A 16 -8.46 16.02 9.98
C MET A 16 -7.15 15.37 10.44
N MET A 17 -6.31 14.93 9.52
CA MET A 17 -5.06 14.23 9.83
C MET A 17 -4.03 15.12 10.55
N PRO A 18 -3.78 16.38 10.15
CA PRO A 18 -2.97 17.30 10.93
C PRO A 18 -3.40 17.42 12.38
N ILE A 19 -4.70 17.50 12.64
CA ILE A 19 -5.25 17.61 14.01
C ILE A 19 -4.95 16.32 14.79
N ILE A 20 -5.26 15.15 14.20
CA ILE A 20 -5.03 13.85 14.84
C ILE A 20 -3.54 13.66 15.17
N PHE A 21 -2.65 13.90 14.22
CA PHE A 21 -1.21 13.72 14.43
C PHE A 21 -0.63 14.75 15.42
N THR A 22 -1.16 15.97 15.46
CA THR A 22 -0.77 16.97 16.48
C THR A 22 -1.17 16.49 17.87
N ILE A 23 -2.41 16.04 18.06
CA ILE A 23 -2.91 15.53 19.36
C ILE A 23 -2.09 14.31 19.79
N LEU A 24 -1.88 13.33 18.91
CA LEU A 24 -1.06 12.16 19.19
C LEU A 24 0.36 12.54 19.58
N GLY A 25 0.99 13.47 18.84
CA GLY A 25 2.33 13.97 19.15
C GLY A 25 2.41 14.55 20.58
N VAL A 26 1.44 15.36 20.96
CA VAL A 26 1.38 15.93 22.34
C VAL A 26 1.15 14.83 23.37
N CYS A 27 0.25 13.87 23.12
CA CYS A 27 -0.03 12.77 24.05
C CYS A 27 1.21 11.90 24.33
N ILE A 28 2.12 11.75 23.36
CA ILE A 28 3.39 11.00 23.54
C ILE A 28 4.53 11.87 24.07
N GLY A 29 4.26 13.13 24.39
CA GLY A 29 5.23 14.03 25.05
C GLY A 29 6.03 14.93 24.11
N ILE A 30 5.67 15.05 22.85
CA ILE A 30 6.28 16.03 21.93
C ILE A 30 5.76 17.42 22.28
N LYS A 31 6.66 18.42 22.29
CA LYS A 31 6.26 19.83 22.49
C LYS A 31 5.27 20.27 21.40
N LEU A 32 4.22 20.99 21.78
CA LEU A 32 3.14 21.41 20.87
C LEU A 32 3.64 22.04 19.55
N PRO A 33 4.62 22.97 19.51
CA PRO A 33 5.07 23.54 18.23
C PRO A 33 5.67 22.48 17.26
N LYS A 34 6.37 21.48 17.82
CA LYS A 34 6.96 20.39 17.01
C LYS A 34 5.89 19.40 16.56
N ALA A 35 4.92 19.06 17.45
CA ALA A 35 3.79 18.22 17.09
C ALA A 35 2.90 18.88 16.02
N LEU A 36 2.63 20.18 16.15
CA LEU A 36 1.88 20.96 15.17
C LEU A 36 2.60 20.98 13.79
N LYS A 37 3.91 21.25 13.78
CA LYS A 37 4.69 21.17 12.53
C LYS A 37 4.58 19.81 11.88
N SER A 38 4.69 18.72 12.66
CA SER A 38 4.52 17.34 12.17
C SER A 38 3.15 17.13 11.55
N GLY A 39 2.08 17.52 12.24
CA GLY A 39 0.72 17.42 11.70
C GLY A 39 0.53 18.23 10.41
N LEU A 40 0.99 19.48 10.39
CA LEU A 40 0.86 20.36 9.22
C LEU A 40 1.62 19.81 7.99
N LEU A 41 2.79 19.21 8.17
CA LEU A 41 3.52 18.55 7.06
C LEU A 41 2.70 17.40 6.45
N VAL A 42 1.99 16.64 7.28
CA VAL A 42 1.06 15.60 6.80
C VAL A 42 -0.06 16.22 5.98
N GLY A 43 -0.69 17.31 6.45
CA GLY A 43 -1.72 18.04 5.69
C GLY A 43 -1.22 18.56 4.35
N VAL A 44 -0.03 19.18 4.32
CA VAL A 44 0.62 19.63 3.08
C VAL A 44 0.84 18.45 2.12
N GLY A 45 1.21 17.29 2.66
CA GLY A 45 1.32 16.06 1.88
C GLY A 45 -0.01 15.67 1.21
N PHE A 46 -1.14 15.70 1.94
CA PHE A 46 -2.47 15.43 1.37
C PHE A 46 -2.84 16.41 0.26
N VAL A 47 -2.66 17.72 0.48
CA VAL A 47 -2.89 18.74 -0.55
C VAL A 47 -2.00 18.50 -1.78
N GLY A 48 -0.73 18.18 -1.58
CA GLY A 48 0.19 17.85 -2.68
C GLY A 48 -0.27 16.63 -3.49
N LEU A 49 -0.74 15.57 -2.82
CA LEU A 49 -1.30 14.39 -3.49
C LEU A 49 -2.55 14.74 -4.30
N SER A 50 -3.46 15.56 -3.73
CA SER A 50 -4.67 16.01 -4.42
C SER A 50 -4.32 16.72 -5.74
N VAL A 51 -3.37 17.65 -5.71
CA VAL A 51 -2.90 18.37 -6.91
C VAL A 51 -2.34 17.42 -7.97
N VAL A 52 -1.50 16.46 -7.57
CA VAL A 52 -0.88 15.52 -8.52
C VAL A 52 -1.90 14.53 -9.07
N THR A 53 -2.83 14.05 -8.27
CA THR A 53 -3.91 13.18 -8.73
C THR A 53 -4.85 13.90 -9.69
N ALA A 54 -5.20 15.15 -9.42
CA ALA A 54 -5.99 15.97 -10.34
C ALA A 54 -5.26 16.16 -11.68
N LEU A 55 -3.94 16.42 -11.67
CA LEU A 55 -3.12 16.49 -12.88
C LEU A 55 -3.15 15.16 -13.67
N LEU A 56 -3.00 14.02 -12.97
CA LEU A 56 -3.07 12.69 -13.57
C LEU A 56 -4.42 12.48 -14.25
N THR A 57 -5.51 12.65 -13.50
CA THR A 57 -6.88 12.39 -13.95
C THR A 57 -7.26 13.25 -15.15
N SER A 58 -6.99 14.56 -15.07
CA SER A 58 -7.31 15.50 -16.16
C SER A 58 -6.47 15.28 -17.41
N SER A 59 -5.26 14.76 -17.27
CA SER A 59 -4.34 14.56 -18.40
C SER A 59 -4.52 13.22 -19.08
N LEU A 60 -4.63 12.13 -18.31
CA LEU A 60 -4.73 10.77 -18.85
C LEU A 60 -6.14 10.34 -19.21
N GLY A 61 -7.14 10.80 -18.47
CA GLY A 61 -8.54 10.38 -18.68
C GLY A 61 -8.98 10.49 -20.15
N PRO A 62 -8.83 11.65 -20.81
CA PRO A 62 -9.21 11.82 -22.21
C PRO A 62 -8.41 10.93 -23.18
N ALA A 63 -7.11 10.75 -22.95
CA ALA A 63 -6.26 9.92 -23.82
C ALA A 63 -6.61 8.43 -23.69
N LEU A 64 -6.89 7.98 -22.46
CA LEU A 64 -7.30 6.62 -22.17
C LEU A 64 -8.69 6.32 -22.75
N SER A 65 -9.65 7.24 -22.65
CA SER A 65 -10.98 7.08 -23.25
C SER A 65 -10.90 6.89 -24.77
N LYS A 66 -10.08 7.70 -25.46
CA LYS A 66 -9.83 7.53 -26.90
C LYS A 66 -9.18 6.20 -27.24
N MET A 67 -8.18 5.76 -26.47
CA MET A 67 -7.53 4.48 -26.67
C MET A 67 -8.51 3.31 -26.52
N VAL A 68 -9.36 3.34 -25.50
CA VAL A 68 -10.41 2.34 -25.27
C VAL A 68 -11.38 2.29 -26.46
N GLU A 69 -11.84 3.46 -26.95
CA GLU A 69 -12.73 3.56 -28.11
C GLU A 69 -12.09 3.03 -29.40
N ILE A 70 -10.86 3.45 -29.72
CA ILE A 70 -10.17 3.09 -30.96
C ILE A 70 -9.87 1.58 -31.05
N TYR A 71 -9.44 0.99 -29.94
CA TYR A 71 -9.01 -0.42 -29.93
C TYR A 71 -10.09 -1.38 -29.43
N GLY A 72 -11.28 -0.88 -29.05
CA GLY A 72 -12.36 -1.71 -28.50
C GLY A 72 -11.95 -2.44 -27.22
N LEU A 73 -11.12 -1.81 -26.37
CA LEU A 73 -10.61 -2.42 -25.16
C LEU A 73 -11.68 -2.38 -24.05
N GLU A 74 -11.80 -3.44 -23.28
CA GLU A 74 -12.69 -3.49 -22.11
C GLU A 74 -12.07 -2.86 -20.84
N LEU A 75 -11.22 -1.84 -20.99
CA LEU A 75 -10.51 -1.17 -19.91
C LEU A 75 -11.37 -0.07 -19.28
N GLY A 76 -12.44 -0.47 -18.60
CA GLY A 76 -13.41 0.44 -17.97
C GLY A 76 -13.05 0.90 -16.55
N ILE A 77 -11.85 0.58 -16.03
CA ILE A 77 -11.43 0.96 -14.68
C ILE A 77 -10.24 1.91 -14.78
N PHE A 78 -10.42 3.13 -14.27
CA PHE A 78 -9.37 4.14 -14.21
C PHE A 78 -8.49 3.91 -12.99
N ASP A 79 -7.17 3.93 -13.19
CA ASP A 79 -6.20 3.80 -12.11
C ASP A 79 -6.07 5.12 -11.33
N MET A 80 -6.68 5.15 -10.17
CA MET A 80 -6.63 6.27 -9.24
C MET A 80 -5.35 6.28 -8.40
N GLY A 81 -4.65 5.14 -8.31
CA GLY A 81 -3.46 4.93 -7.52
C GLY A 81 -3.68 4.98 -6.00
N TRP A 82 -2.63 4.69 -5.25
CA TRP A 82 -2.66 4.69 -3.79
C TRP A 82 -3.02 6.05 -3.16
N PRO A 83 -2.71 7.24 -3.75
CA PRO A 83 -3.11 8.50 -3.15
C PRO A 83 -4.62 8.63 -3.02
N SER A 84 -5.36 8.28 -4.09
CA SER A 84 -6.81 8.26 -4.07
C SER A 84 -7.34 7.19 -3.11
N ALA A 85 -6.76 5.98 -3.11
CA ALA A 85 -7.14 4.93 -2.18
C ALA A 85 -6.98 5.37 -0.71
N ALA A 86 -5.90 6.05 -0.37
CA ALA A 86 -5.68 6.58 0.97
C ALA A 86 -6.67 7.71 1.32
N ALA A 87 -6.96 8.61 0.36
CA ALA A 87 -7.94 9.67 0.55
C ALA A 87 -9.35 9.10 0.76
N VAL A 88 -9.78 8.14 -0.06
CA VAL A 88 -11.05 7.41 0.16
C VAL A 88 -11.06 6.77 1.54
N ALA A 89 -10.01 6.03 1.89
CA ALA A 89 -9.95 5.30 3.14
C ALA A 89 -10.15 6.20 4.36
N TYR A 90 -9.38 7.28 4.46
CA TYR A 90 -9.41 8.18 5.62
C TYR A 90 -10.66 9.05 5.70
N ASN A 91 -11.28 9.37 4.57
CA ASN A 91 -12.50 10.20 4.53
C ASN A 91 -13.80 9.40 4.70
N THR A 92 -13.73 8.08 4.93
CA THR A 92 -14.91 7.28 5.28
C THR A 92 -15.17 7.27 6.79
N SER A 93 -16.38 6.87 7.18
CA SER A 93 -16.75 6.68 8.60
C SER A 93 -15.87 5.66 9.31
N VAL A 94 -15.37 4.63 8.62
CA VAL A 94 -14.40 3.68 9.18
C VAL A 94 -13.03 4.35 9.34
N GLY A 95 -12.59 5.09 8.33
CA GLY A 95 -11.30 5.77 8.32
C GLY A 95 -11.14 6.81 9.42
N ALA A 96 -12.19 7.55 9.72
CA ALA A 96 -12.19 8.56 10.79
C ALA A 96 -11.79 8.00 12.17
N PHE A 97 -12.05 6.72 12.43
CA PHE A 97 -11.75 6.05 13.71
C PHE A 97 -10.66 5.00 13.63
N ILE A 98 -10.11 4.74 12.45
CA ILE A 98 -9.17 3.62 12.27
C ILE A 98 -7.94 3.73 13.18
N ILE A 99 -7.41 4.94 13.37
CA ILE A 99 -6.21 5.16 14.18
C ILE A 99 -6.45 4.79 15.64
N PRO A 100 -7.42 5.39 16.37
CA PRO A 100 -7.67 5.01 17.76
C PRO A 100 -8.09 3.55 17.92
N VAL A 101 -8.87 2.98 17.00
CA VAL A 101 -9.27 1.57 17.03
C VAL A 101 -8.06 0.66 16.91
N CYS A 102 -7.22 0.85 15.90
CA CYS A 102 -6.05 0.02 15.69
C CYS A 102 -5.00 0.18 16.81
N LEU A 103 -4.79 1.41 17.32
CA LEU A 103 -3.91 1.61 18.48
C LEU A 103 -4.43 0.88 19.73
N GLY A 104 -5.75 0.91 19.97
CA GLY A 104 -6.37 0.15 21.06
C GLY A 104 -6.17 -1.36 20.93
N ILE A 105 -6.37 -1.90 19.73
CA ILE A 105 -6.10 -3.32 19.43
C ILE A 105 -4.62 -3.66 19.59
N ASN A 106 -3.70 -2.79 19.12
CA ASN A 106 -2.27 -3.02 19.30
C ASN A 106 -1.89 -3.06 20.78
N LEU A 107 -2.40 -2.12 21.57
CA LEU A 107 -2.18 -2.11 23.01
C LEU A 107 -2.72 -3.39 23.68
N LEU A 108 -3.92 -3.83 23.33
CA LEU A 108 -4.51 -5.07 23.83
C LEU A 108 -3.63 -6.29 23.48
N MET A 109 -3.15 -6.38 22.24
CA MET A 109 -2.28 -7.46 21.77
C MET A 109 -0.91 -7.45 22.46
N LEU A 110 -0.36 -6.27 22.76
CA LEU A 110 0.88 -6.13 23.54
C LEU A 110 0.67 -6.58 25.00
N LEU A 111 -0.42 -6.15 25.65
CA LEU A 111 -0.75 -6.54 27.00
C LEU A 111 -1.01 -8.05 27.15
N THR A 112 -1.66 -8.66 26.16
CA THR A 112 -1.91 -10.10 26.12
C THR A 112 -0.69 -10.90 25.62
N LYS A 113 0.41 -10.23 25.26
CA LYS A 113 1.64 -10.82 24.70
C LYS A 113 1.36 -11.67 23.45
N THR A 114 0.40 -11.25 22.63
CA THR A 114 0.07 -11.89 21.34
C THR A 114 0.78 -11.24 20.16
N THR A 115 1.41 -10.07 20.38
CA THR A 115 2.36 -9.43 19.47
C THR A 115 3.52 -8.80 20.23
N ARG A 116 4.64 -8.59 19.55
CA ARG A 116 5.77 -7.75 19.98
C ARG A 116 5.92 -6.49 19.16
N THR A 117 5.15 -6.38 18.08
CA THR A 117 5.18 -5.22 17.21
C THR A 117 4.38 -4.07 17.81
N VAL A 118 5.04 -2.95 18.06
CA VAL A 118 4.40 -1.67 18.34
C VAL A 118 4.27 -0.93 17.03
N ASN A 119 3.07 -0.90 16.45
CA ASN A 119 2.85 -0.28 15.15
C ASN A 119 2.67 1.23 15.28
N ILE A 120 3.71 1.97 14.98
CA ILE A 120 3.77 3.43 15.05
C ILE A 120 3.72 4.12 13.68
N ASP A 121 3.70 3.34 12.61
CA ASP A 121 3.56 3.87 11.26
C ASP A 121 2.07 4.12 10.94
N LEU A 122 1.57 5.17 11.53
CA LEU A 122 0.17 5.56 11.43
C LEU A 122 -0.27 5.90 9.99
N TRP A 123 0.69 6.22 9.13
CA TRP A 123 0.40 6.44 7.71
C TRP A 123 -0.18 5.18 7.07
N ASN A 124 0.40 4.02 7.32
CA ASN A 124 -0.06 2.76 6.74
C ASN A 124 -1.42 2.28 7.26
N TYR A 125 -2.01 2.96 8.24
CA TYR A 125 -3.36 2.62 8.72
C TYR A 125 -4.45 2.81 7.67
N TRP A 126 -4.19 3.57 6.59
CA TRP A 126 -5.13 3.70 5.49
C TRP A 126 -5.46 2.34 4.83
N HIS A 127 -4.54 1.39 4.81
CA HIS A 127 -4.81 0.05 4.27
C HIS A 127 -5.89 -0.69 5.07
N PHE A 128 -5.85 -0.57 6.40
CA PHE A 128 -6.87 -1.16 7.28
C PHE A 128 -8.20 -0.40 7.16
N ALA A 129 -8.15 0.91 7.08
CA ALA A 129 -9.32 1.74 6.83
C ALA A 129 -9.97 1.39 5.49
N PHE A 130 -9.15 1.15 4.46
CA PHE A 130 -9.65 0.88 3.12
C PHE A 130 -10.40 -0.44 3.03
N ILE A 131 -9.85 -1.55 3.58
CA ILE A 131 -10.59 -2.82 3.60
C ILE A 131 -11.89 -2.67 4.40
N GLY A 132 -11.85 -1.94 5.50
CA GLY A 132 -13.05 -1.63 6.26
C GLY A 132 -14.07 -0.82 5.47
N ALA A 133 -13.63 0.18 4.70
CA ALA A 133 -14.49 0.98 3.84
C ALA A 133 -15.14 0.13 2.74
N ILE A 134 -14.37 -0.69 2.03
CA ILE A 134 -14.88 -1.58 0.98
C ILE A 134 -15.94 -2.54 1.53
N VAL A 135 -15.71 -3.16 2.68
CA VAL A 135 -16.70 -4.04 3.32
C VAL A 135 -17.91 -3.26 3.80
N TYR A 136 -17.73 -2.05 4.33
CA TYR A 136 -18.84 -1.17 4.71
C TYR A 136 -19.73 -0.85 3.52
N PHE A 137 -19.17 -0.37 2.41
CA PHE A 137 -19.95 -0.04 1.21
C PHE A 137 -20.59 -1.28 0.53
N ALA A 138 -19.94 -2.45 0.64
CA ALA A 138 -20.52 -3.69 0.11
C ALA A 138 -21.68 -4.22 0.97
N SER A 139 -21.59 -4.09 2.30
CA SER A 139 -22.56 -4.67 3.23
C SER A 139 -23.59 -3.68 3.76
N ASP A 140 -23.45 -2.39 3.46
CA ASP A 140 -24.20 -1.27 4.05
C ASP A 140 -24.22 -1.32 5.59
N ASN A 141 -23.10 -1.78 6.19
CA ASN A 141 -23.02 -1.98 7.63
C ASN A 141 -21.62 -1.64 8.16
N ILE A 142 -21.54 -0.55 8.94
CA ILE A 142 -20.29 -0.06 9.50
C ILE A 142 -19.60 -1.05 10.46
N TYR A 143 -20.37 -1.89 11.15
CA TYR A 143 -19.80 -2.89 12.07
C TYR A 143 -19.01 -3.95 11.32
N TRP A 144 -19.48 -4.37 10.15
CA TRP A 144 -18.72 -5.26 9.26
C TRP A 144 -17.49 -4.59 8.69
N GLY A 145 -17.55 -3.29 8.43
CA GLY A 145 -16.39 -2.51 8.04
C GLY A 145 -15.30 -2.52 9.12
N PHE A 146 -15.66 -2.16 10.37
CA PHE A 146 -14.70 -2.23 11.49
C PHE A 146 -14.21 -3.66 11.77
N PHE A 147 -15.08 -4.64 11.67
CA PHE A 147 -14.70 -6.04 11.82
C PHE A 147 -13.60 -6.42 10.83
N ALA A 148 -13.77 -6.14 9.54
CA ALA A 148 -12.78 -6.43 8.50
C ALA A 148 -11.45 -5.71 8.75
N ALA A 149 -11.51 -4.42 9.13
CA ALA A 149 -10.33 -3.63 9.47
C ALA A 149 -9.55 -4.23 10.66
N ILE A 150 -10.25 -4.58 11.74
CA ILE A 150 -9.65 -5.16 12.97
C ILE A 150 -9.02 -6.52 12.68
N ILE A 151 -9.71 -7.39 11.95
CA ILE A 151 -9.19 -8.71 11.56
C ILE A 151 -7.92 -8.57 10.71
N CYS A 152 -7.96 -7.69 9.70
CA CYS A 152 -6.80 -7.40 8.87
C CYS A 152 -5.61 -6.90 9.71
N TYR A 153 -5.88 -6.02 10.68
CA TYR A 153 -4.86 -5.48 11.58
C TYR A 153 -4.22 -6.55 12.46
N ILE A 154 -5.04 -7.40 13.13
CA ILE A 154 -4.55 -8.50 13.97
C ILE A 154 -3.66 -9.45 13.17
N ILE A 155 -4.13 -9.92 12.02
CA ILE A 155 -3.39 -10.84 11.16
C ILE A 155 -2.07 -10.20 10.73
N THR A 156 -2.10 -8.94 10.30
CA THR A 156 -0.91 -8.22 9.82
C THR A 156 0.12 -8.02 10.94
N LEU A 157 -0.28 -7.72 12.17
CA LEU A 157 0.63 -7.61 13.32
C LEU A 157 1.33 -8.96 13.61
N VAL A 158 0.57 -10.06 13.58
CA VAL A 158 1.16 -11.38 13.76
C VAL A 158 2.12 -11.72 12.63
N MET A 159 1.76 -11.43 11.38
CA MET A 159 2.65 -11.63 10.23
C MET A 159 3.92 -10.79 10.35
N ALA A 160 3.83 -9.55 10.84
CA ALA A 160 4.98 -8.70 11.09
C ALA A 160 5.94 -9.33 12.10
N ASP A 161 5.43 -9.89 13.22
CA ASP A 161 6.26 -10.61 14.19
C ASP A 161 6.90 -11.88 13.62
N LEU A 162 6.17 -12.60 12.76
CA LEU A 162 6.66 -13.84 12.14
C LEU A 162 7.78 -13.59 11.12
N THR A 163 7.71 -12.47 10.41
CA THR A 163 8.62 -12.12 9.33
C THR A 163 9.79 -11.23 9.78
N ALA A 164 9.67 -10.56 10.94
CA ALA A 164 10.70 -9.66 11.46
C ALA A 164 12.11 -10.28 11.50
N PRO A 165 12.33 -11.53 11.96
CA PRO A 165 13.68 -12.11 11.98
C PRO A 165 14.32 -12.23 10.60
N ALA A 166 13.54 -12.59 9.58
CA ALA A 166 14.04 -12.70 8.21
C ALA A 166 14.33 -11.32 7.62
N PHE A 167 13.47 -10.33 7.89
CA PHE A 167 13.61 -8.95 7.48
C PHE A 167 14.88 -8.31 8.08
N GLN A 168 15.03 -8.40 9.40
CA GLN A 168 16.18 -7.84 10.13
C GLN A 168 17.52 -8.48 9.71
N LYS A 169 17.50 -9.78 9.39
CA LYS A 169 18.71 -10.49 8.92
C LYS A 169 19.09 -10.10 7.48
N PHE A 170 18.11 -9.77 6.65
CA PHE A 170 18.35 -9.48 5.23
C PHE A 170 18.75 -8.03 4.98
N TYR A 171 18.13 -7.07 5.69
CA TYR A 171 18.39 -5.66 5.53
C TYR A 171 19.31 -5.13 6.63
N ASP A 172 20.36 -4.44 6.23
CA ASP A 172 21.30 -3.82 7.17
C ASP A 172 20.63 -2.76 8.06
N LYS A 173 21.03 -2.70 9.33
CA LYS A 173 20.59 -1.70 10.31
C LYS A 173 19.07 -1.69 10.59
N MET A 174 18.40 -2.82 10.38
CA MET A 174 16.97 -2.97 10.64
C MET A 174 16.66 -3.76 11.92
N ASP A 175 17.63 -3.88 12.83
CA ASP A 175 17.43 -4.54 14.11
C ASP A 175 16.26 -3.91 14.90
N GLY A 176 15.39 -4.76 15.44
CA GLY A 176 14.22 -4.33 16.19
C GLY A 176 13.11 -3.69 15.34
N ILE A 177 13.18 -3.75 14.01
CA ILE A 177 12.15 -3.27 13.10
C ILE A 177 11.30 -4.44 12.59
N SER A 178 9.99 -4.23 12.52
CA SER A 178 9.02 -5.10 11.85
C SER A 178 8.16 -4.31 10.87
N ILE A 179 7.52 -4.97 9.92
CA ILE A 179 6.76 -4.31 8.84
C ILE A 179 5.28 -4.73 8.89
N PRO A 180 4.45 -4.08 9.72
CA PRO A 180 3.01 -4.39 9.83
C PRO A 180 2.19 -3.70 8.74
N GLN A 181 2.51 -3.94 7.46
CA GLN A 181 1.79 -3.38 6.32
C GLN A 181 1.14 -4.51 5.52
N PRO A 182 -0.20 -4.50 5.34
CA PRO A 182 -0.92 -5.62 4.73
C PRO A 182 -0.58 -5.85 3.25
N PHE A 183 -0.25 -4.80 2.48
CA PHE A 183 0.10 -4.94 1.07
C PHE A 183 1.35 -5.82 0.89
N CYS A 184 2.48 -5.48 1.51
CA CYS A 184 3.71 -6.25 1.35
C CYS A 184 3.69 -7.58 2.14
N GLN A 185 2.92 -7.68 3.23
CA GLN A 185 2.80 -8.92 4.02
C GLN A 185 1.91 -9.97 3.35
N SER A 186 0.90 -9.55 2.59
CA SER A 186 -0.09 -10.48 2.02
C SER A 186 0.51 -11.52 1.07
N PHE A 187 1.60 -11.19 0.40
CA PHE A 187 2.27 -12.11 -0.54
C PHE A 187 3.34 -13.00 0.11
N VAL A 188 3.66 -12.79 1.38
CA VAL A 188 4.68 -13.60 2.08
C VAL A 188 4.39 -15.11 2.03
N PRO A 189 3.18 -15.61 2.33
CA PRO A 189 2.88 -17.04 2.23
C PRO A 189 3.08 -17.58 0.82
N PHE A 190 2.65 -16.83 -0.20
CA PHE A 190 2.83 -17.19 -1.61
C PHE A 190 4.29 -17.16 -2.03
N ALA A 191 5.02 -16.12 -1.63
CA ALA A 191 6.43 -16.02 -1.91
C ALA A 191 7.21 -17.23 -1.35
N ILE A 192 6.87 -17.67 -0.14
CA ILE A 192 7.48 -18.88 0.46
C ILE A 192 7.18 -20.13 -0.37
N VAL A 193 5.92 -20.31 -0.81
CA VAL A 193 5.51 -21.47 -1.60
C VAL A 193 6.19 -21.44 -2.96
N ILE A 194 6.09 -20.33 -3.69
CA ILE A 194 6.68 -20.20 -5.02
C ILE A 194 8.21 -20.36 -4.94
N ASN A 195 8.88 -19.70 -3.97
CA ASN A 195 10.31 -19.83 -3.80
C ASN A 195 10.74 -21.30 -3.58
N LYS A 196 10.01 -22.05 -2.73
CA LYS A 196 10.27 -23.48 -2.51
C LYS A 196 10.05 -24.34 -3.77
N LEU A 197 9.10 -23.97 -4.61
CA LEU A 197 8.87 -24.66 -5.90
C LEU A 197 10.02 -24.37 -6.86
N LEU A 198 10.45 -23.11 -6.97
CA LEU A 198 11.58 -22.73 -7.81
C LEU A 198 12.90 -23.36 -7.34
N ASP A 199 13.10 -23.50 -6.03
CA ASP A 199 14.28 -24.16 -5.46
C ASP A 199 14.39 -25.65 -5.82
N LYS A 200 13.28 -26.30 -6.22
CA LYS A 200 13.28 -27.69 -6.69
C LYS A 200 13.71 -27.84 -8.15
N ILE A 201 13.76 -26.75 -8.93
CA ILE A 201 14.19 -26.76 -10.32
C ILE A 201 15.72 -26.76 -10.36
N PRO A 202 16.38 -27.81 -10.90
CA PRO A 202 17.84 -27.90 -10.93
C PRO A 202 18.47 -26.70 -11.63
N GLY A 203 19.43 -26.05 -10.96
CA GLY A 203 20.16 -24.90 -11.52
C GLY A 203 19.42 -23.56 -11.45
N PHE A 204 18.19 -23.54 -10.99
CA PHE A 204 17.40 -22.29 -10.93
C PHE A 204 17.97 -21.28 -9.91
N ASP A 205 18.58 -21.76 -8.84
CA ASP A 205 19.28 -20.96 -7.83
C ASP A 205 20.54 -20.25 -8.39
N LYS A 206 21.10 -20.77 -9.49
CA LYS A 206 22.24 -20.17 -10.22
C LYS A 206 21.79 -19.05 -11.16
N LEU A 207 20.50 -18.98 -11.49
CA LEU A 207 19.93 -17.91 -12.30
C LEU A 207 19.75 -16.66 -11.41
N ASN A 208 20.83 -15.93 -11.22
CA ASN A 208 20.80 -14.64 -10.55
C ASN A 208 21.40 -13.57 -11.45
N ILE A 209 20.77 -12.40 -11.48
CA ILE A 209 21.19 -11.24 -12.24
C ILE A 209 21.86 -10.26 -11.26
N ASP A 210 23.01 -9.73 -11.64
CA ASP A 210 23.64 -8.65 -10.87
C ASP A 210 22.76 -7.41 -10.87
N SER A 211 22.11 -7.17 -9.73
CA SER A 211 21.16 -6.07 -9.56
C SER A 211 21.86 -4.69 -9.61
N GLU A 212 23.08 -4.57 -9.10
CA GLU A 212 23.81 -3.30 -9.14
C GLU A 212 24.32 -2.97 -10.54
N GLY A 213 24.85 -3.96 -11.26
CA GLY A 213 25.27 -3.82 -12.64
C GLY A 213 24.12 -3.49 -13.56
N LEU A 214 22.95 -4.11 -13.33
CA LEU A 214 21.74 -3.85 -14.12
C LEU A 214 21.17 -2.46 -13.85
N LYS A 215 21.12 -2.04 -12.57
CA LYS A 215 20.72 -0.67 -12.19
C LYS A 215 21.58 0.38 -12.88
N LYS A 216 22.89 0.18 -12.94
CA LYS A 216 23.81 1.10 -13.64
C LYS A 216 23.53 1.12 -15.17
N LYS A 217 23.14 0.00 -15.75
CA LYS A 217 22.82 -0.07 -17.20
C LYS A 217 21.51 0.61 -17.54
N PHE A 218 20.50 0.58 -16.68
CA PHE A 218 19.26 1.30 -16.90
C PHE A 218 19.46 2.83 -16.93
N GLY A 219 20.40 3.35 -16.12
CA GLY A 219 20.70 4.77 -16.07
C GLY A 219 19.43 5.63 -16.00
N LEU A 220 19.34 6.63 -16.87
CA LEU A 220 18.21 7.55 -16.97
C LEU A 220 16.87 6.84 -17.24
N MET A 221 16.87 5.75 -18.01
CA MET A 221 15.66 4.98 -18.33
C MET A 221 15.02 4.30 -17.12
N GLY A 222 15.76 4.14 -16.03
CA GLY A 222 15.27 3.59 -14.77
C GLY A 222 14.67 4.64 -13.83
N GLU A 223 14.72 5.91 -14.19
CA GLU A 223 14.16 6.98 -13.35
C GLU A 223 12.63 7.11 -13.54
N PRO A 224 11.85 7.28 -12.44
CA PRO A 224 10.40 7.43 -12.52
C PRO A 224 9.95 8.53 -13.50
N LEU A 225 10.66 9.66 -13.50
CA LEU A 225 10.44 10.76 -14.44
C LEU A 225 10.47 10.27 -15.90
N PHE A 226 11.54 9.58 -16.29
CA PHE A 226 11.71 9.11 -17.69
C PHE A 226 10.69 8.06 -18.07
N LEU A 227 10.42 7.10 -17.18
CA LEU A 227 9.36 6.09 -17.38
C LEU A 227 8.00 6.74 -17.55
N GLY A 228 7.66 7.73 -16.72
CA GLY A 228 6.42 8.48 -16.85
C GLY A 228 6.30 9.18 -18.20
N ILE A 229 7.37 9.80 -18.70
CA ILE A 229 7.39 10.44 -20.02
C ILE A 229 7.13 9.41 -21.13
N VAL A 230 7.83 8.28 -21.12
CA VAL A 230 7.66 7.23 -22.13
C VAL A 230 6.24 6.66 -22.11
N ILE A 231 5.71 6.34 -20.93
CA ILE A 231 4.35 5.84 -20.77
C ILE A 231 3.32 6.87 -21.24
N GLY A 232 3.44 8.14 -20.84
CA GLY A 232 2.52 9.19 -21.24
C GLY A 232 2.54 9.46 -22.74
N CYS A 233 3.73 9.49 -23.36
CA CYS A 233 3.86 9.60 -24.81
C CYS A 233 3.26 8.37 -25.52
N GLY A 234 3.50 7.15 -24.99
CA GLY A 234 2.94 5.92 -25.54
C GLY A 234 1.41 5.92 -25.53
N ILE A 235 0.80 6.28 -24.41
CA ILE A 235 -0.66 6.39 -24.29
C ILE A 235 -1.23 7.47 -25.20
N GLY A 236 -0.56 8.64 -25.25
CA GLY A 236 -0.96 9.72 -26.15
C GLY A 236 -0.92 9.31 -27.64
N ALA A 237 0.11 8.57 -28.05
CA ALA A 237 0.23 8.04 -29.40
C ALA A 237 -0.82 6.96 -29.69
N LEU A 238 -1.05 6.04 -28.74
CA LEU A 238 -2.10 5.01 -28.85
C LEU A 238 -3.51 5.58 -28.85
N GLY A 239 -3.73 6.75 -28.27
CA GLY A 239 -4.99 7.50 -28.37
C GLY A 239 -5.23 8.16 -29.74
N CYS A 240 -4.34 7.95 -30.74
CA CYS A 240 -4.49 8.41 -32.11
C CYS A 240 -4.89 7.23 -33.01
N GLY A 241 -5.93 7.43 -33.83
CA GLY A 241 -6.47 6.36 -34.72
C GLY A 241 -5.65 6.13 -36.00
N SER A 242 -4.69 7.02 -36.32
CA SER A 242 -3.87 6.95 -37.51
C SER A 242 -2.49 7.57 -37.32
N TRP A 243 -1.52 7.15 -38.16
CA TRP A 243 -0.17 7.75 -38.13
C TRP A 243 -0.18 9.26 -38.39
N LYS A 244 -1.08 9.74 -39.27
CA LYS A 244 -1.25 11.17 -39.55
C LYS A 244 -1.66 11.90 -38.29
N GLU A 245 -2.63 11.37 -37.57
CA GLU A 245 -3.10 11.98 -36.30
C GLU A 245 -1.99 12.01 -35.24
N VAL A 246 -1.13 10.97 -35.18
CA VAL A 246 0.06 10.98 -34.31
C VAL A 246 0.97 12.17 -34.64
N VAL A 247 1.28 12.37 -35.93
CA VAL A 247 2.17 13.47 -36.39
C VAL A 247 1.54 14.83 -36.05
N ASP A 248 0.26 15.00 -36.34
CA ASP A 248 -0.49 16.24 -36.07
C ASP A 248 -0.61 16.52 -34.56
N SER A 249 -0.57 15.50 -33.72
CA SER A 249 -0.72 15.55 -32.25
C SER A 249 0.60 15.52 -31.48
N ILE A 250 1.77 15.54 -32.13
CA ILE A 250 3.09 15.46 -31.46
C ILE A 250 3.20 16.43 -30.25
N PRO A 251 2.82 17.72 -30.33
CA PRO A 251 2.92 18.61 -29.17
C PRO A 251 2.07 18.15 -27.99
N SER A 252 0.85 17.65 -28.23
CA SER A 252 -0.06 17.13 -27.21
C SER A 252 0.47 15.84 -26.59
N ILE A 253 1.02 14.93 -27.42
CA ILE A 253 1.64 13.67 -26.98
C ILE A 253 2.83 13.94 -26.07
N LEU A 254 3.74 14.84 -26.48
CA LEU A 254 4.89 15.23 -25.68
C LEU A 254 4.45 15.92 -24.39
N GLY A 255 3.43 16.81 -24.46
CA GLY A 255 2.84 17.46 -23.29
C GLY A 255 2.27 16.45 -22.30
N LEU A 256 1.58 15.40 -22.77
CA LEU A 256 1.09 14.31 -21.93
C LEU A 256 2.25 13.52 -21.30
N GLY A 257 3.29 13.23 -22.06
CA GLY A 257 4.51 12.60 -21.56
C GLY A 257 5.12 13.37 -20.40
N ILE A 258 5.35 14.68 -20.57
CA ILE A 258 5.92 15.54 -19.52
C ILE A 258 5.02 15.56 -18.26
N LYS A 259 3.70 15.63 -18.41
CA LYS A 259 2.75 15.60 -17.29
C LYS A 259 2.82 14.26 -16.54
N MET A 260 2.91 13.14 -17.26
CA MET A 260 3.08 11.82 -16.64
C MET A 260 4.43 11.68 -15.93
N GLY A 261 5.51 12.16 -16.54
CA GLY A 261 6.81 12.23 -15.89
C GLY A 261 6.76 13.05 -14.59
N ALA A 262 6.08 14.19 -14.62
CA ALA A 262 5.87 15.02 -13.43
C ALA A 262 5.07 14.26 -12.34
N VAL A 263 4.00 13.56 -12.69
CA VAL A 263 3.23 12.74 -11.75
C VAL A 263 4.11 11.68 -11.10
N MET A 264 4.83 10.90 -11.89
CA MET A 264 5.70 9.82 -11.40
C MET A 264 6.85 10.32 -10.51
N GLU A 265 7.34 11.52 -10.74
CA GLU A 265 8.41 12.16 -9.95
C GLU A 265 7.87 12.85 -8.69
N LEU A 266 6.70 13.49 -8.77
CA LEU A 266 6.15 14.26 -7.65
C LEU A 266 5.54 13.37 -6.56
N ILE A 267 4.90 12.25 -6.92
CA ILE A 267 4.29 11.34 -5.91
C ILE A 267 5.31 10.90 -4.85
N PRO A 268 6.51 10.36 -5.18
CA PRO A 268 7.50 9.99 -4.18
C PRO A 268 8.00 11.19 -3.35
N ARG A 269 8.16 12.36 -3.96
CA ARG A 269 8.60 13.58 -3.25
C ARG A 269 7.56 14.05 -2.24
N ILE A 270 6.29 14.04 -2.61
CA ILE A 270 5.19 14.39 -1.70
C ILE A 270 5.11 13.35 -0.57
N THR A 271 5.30 12.05 -0.89
CA THR A 271 5.36 10.99 0.13
C THR A 271 6.46 11.27 1.17
N SER A 272 7.58 11.85 0.76
CA SER A 272 8.65 12.21 1.70
C SER A 272 8.20 13.26 2.74
N LEU A 273 7.24 14.13 2.43
CA LEU A 273 6.66 15.09 3.38
C LEU A 273 5.87 14.38 4.49
N PHE A 274 5.14 13.32 4.16
CA PHE A 274 4.48 12.48 5.16
C PHE A 274 5.50 11.83 6.09
N ILE A 275 6.58 11.28 5.54
CA ILE A 275 7.65 10.66 6.32
C ILE A 275 8.31 11.69 7.23
N GLU A 276 8.60 12.90 6.73
CA GLU A 276 9.16 13.98 7.52
C GLU A 276 8.21 14.41 8.66
N GLY A 277 6.92 14.52 8.37
CA GLY A 277 5.89 14.84 9.37
C GLY A 277 5.73 13.76 10.43
N LEU A 278 5.78 12.49 10.06
CA LEU A 278 5.59 11.36 10.97
C LEU A 278 6.84 10.99 11.78
N LYS A 279 8.03 11.29 11.26
CA LYS A 279 9.29 10.93 11.91
C LYS A 279 9.44 11.40 13.35
N PRO A 280 9.10 12.65 13.74
CA PRO A 280 9.17 13.07 15.14
C PRO A 280 8.25 12.27 16.07
N ILE A 281 7.08 11.83 15.57
CA ILE A 281 6.13 11.00 16.32
C ILE A 281 6.71 9.62 16.52
N SER A 282 7.27 9.03 15.47
CA SER A 282 7.95 7.75 15.48
C SER A 282 9.13 7.74 16.46
N ASP A 283 10.01 8.73 16.39
CA ASP A 283 11.19 8.86 17.24
C ASP A 283 10.79 9.03 18.72
N ALA A 284 9.80 9.88 19.02
CA ALA A 284 9.33 10.09 20.38
C ALA A 284 8.68 8.83 20.96
N THR A 285 7.91 8.09 20.15
CA THR A 285 7.33 6.80 20.56
C THR A 285 8.42 5.79 20.88
N ARG A 286 9.45 5.73 20.04
CA ARG A 286 10.63 4.87 20.24
C ARG A 286 11.33 5.18 21.57
N GLU A 287 11.58 6.47 21.85
CA GLU A 287 12.19 6.90 23.11
C GLU A 287 11.31 6.56 24.32
N LEU A 288 10.00 6.76 24.22
CA LEU A 288 9.04 6.46 25.29
C LEU A 288 9.04 4.96 25.62
N ILE A 289 9.03 4.11 24.60
CA ILE A 289 9.13 2.65 24.74
C ILE A 289 10.47 2.27 25.38
N ALA A 290 11.58 2.80 24.89
CA ALA A 290 12.91 2.49 25.42
C ALA A 290 13.08 2.92 26.91
N LYS A 291 12.47 4.04 27.30
CA LYS A 291 12.48 4.53 28.70
C LYS A 291 11.59 3.70 29.64
N LYS A 292 10.39 3.35 29.19
CA LYS A 292 9.36 2.71 30.02
C LYS A 292 9.56 1.20 30.15
N TYR A 293 10.21 0.60 29.17
CA TYR A 293 10.38 -0.85 29.05
C TYR A 293 11.88 -1.23 28.97
N LYS A 294 12.69 -0.69 29.88
CA LYS A 294 14.15 -0.98 29.99
C LYS A 294 14.52 -2.48 30.01
N ASN A 295 13.56 -3.36 30.29
CA ASN A 295 13.70 -4.83 30.31
C ASN A 295 12.89 -5.53 29.20
N SER A 296 12.38 -4.81 28.18
CA SER A 296 11.64 -5.41 27.09
C SER A 296 12.57 -5.91 25.98
N ALA A 297 13.44 -6.87 26.32
CA ALA A 297 14.10 -7.69 25.32
C ALA A 297 13.01 -8.28 24.38
N GLY A 298 13.00 -7.84 23.13
CA GLY A 298 12.16 -8.43 22.11
C GLY A 298 10.98 -7.63 21.57
N LEU A 299 10.73 -6.36 21.96
CA LEU A 299 9.77 -5.53 21.25
C LEU A 299 10.34 -5.07 19.91
N SER A 300 9.50 -5.15 18.86
CA SER A 300 9.81 -4.62 17.53
C SER A 300 8.99 -3.35 17.26
N ILE A 301 9.59 -2.41 16.55
CA ILE A 301 8.94 -1.20 16.11
C ILE A 301 8.36 -1.44 14.73
N GLY A 302 7.04 -1.36 14.62
CA GLY A 302 6.32 -1.46 13.36
C GLY A 302 6.52 -0.20 12.51
N MET A 303 7.14 -0.35 11.36
CA MET A 303 7.51 0.73 10.45
C MET A 303 7.03 0.46 9.03
N SER A 304 7.06 1.50 8.20
CA SER A 304 6.76 1.41 6.77
C SER A 304 7.83 0.63 6.03
N PRO A 305 7.46 -0.18 5.01
CA PRO A 305 8.40 -0.76 4.07
C PRO A 305 9.18 0.29 3.26
N ALA A 306 8.77 1.56 3.30
CA ALA A 306 9.51 2.68 2.69
C ALA A 306 10.98 2.77 3.13
N LEU A 307 11.33 2.24 4.30
CA LEU A 307 12.71 2.20 4.80
C LEU A 307 13.66 1.44 3.87
N VAL A 308 13.16 0.49 3.09
CA VAL A 308 13.97 -0.46 2.32
C VAL A 308 13.61 -0.56 0.83
N ILE A 309 12.68 0.27 0.34
CA ILE A 309 12.31 0.27 -1.09
C ILE A 309 13.46 0.67 -2.02
N GLY A 310 14.46 1.40 -1.49
CA GLY A 310 15.66 1.78 -2.23
C GLY A 310 16.67 0.63 -2.46
N HIS A 311 16.41 -0.58 -1.97
CA HIS A 311 17.28 -1.73 -2.18
C HIS A 311 17.48 -2.02 -3.69
N PRO A 312 18.71 -2.25 -4.18
CA PRO A 312 18.99 -2.40 -5.60
C PRO A 312 18.11 -3.44 -6.31
N THR A 313 17.90 -4.59 -5.67
CA THR A 313 17.03 -5.65 -6.23
C THR A 313 15.57 -5.20 -6.32
N THR A 314 15.04 -4.49 -5.32
CA THR A 314 13.69 -3.90 -5.36
C THR A 314 13.53 -3.02 -6.59
N LEU A 315 14.48 -2.09 -6.79
CA LEU A 315 14.44 -1.15 -7.91
C LEU A 315 14.47 -1.87 -9.26
N VAL A 316 15.42 -2.81 -9.43
CA VAL A 316 15.57 -3.56 -10.68
C VAL A 316 14.34 -4.41 -11.00
N VAL A 317 13.81 -5.16 -10.03
CA VAL A 317 12.66 -6.02 -10.25
C VAL A 317 11.41 -5.20 -10.56
N SER A 318 11.18 -4.10 -9.84
CA SER A 318 10.06 -3.20 -10.09
C SER A 318 10.13 -2.58 -11.49
N LEU A 319 11.32 -2.10 -11.91
CA LEU A 319 11.53 -1.53 -13.23
C LEU A 319 11.27 -2.54 -14.37
N LEU A 320 11.68 -3.79 -14.17
CA LEU A 320 11.42 -4.86 -15.16
C LEU A 320 9.93 -5.20 -15.23
N LEU A 321 9.22 -5.17 -14.10
CA LEU A 321 7.81 -5.53 -14.03
C LEU A 321 6.87 -4.43 -14.53
N ILE A 322 7.26 -3.16 -14.51
CA ILE A 322 6.41 -2.05 -15.00
C ILE A 322 5.93 -2.31 -16.42
N PRO A 323 6.81 -2.47 -17.46
CA PRO A 323 6.35 -2.70 -18.82
C PRO A 323 5.61 -4.05 -18.98
N VAL A 324 6.03 -5.07 -18.23
CA VAL A 324 5.37 -6.37 -18.26
C VAL A 324 3.96 -6.29 -17.69
N THR A 325 3.75 -5.53 -16.62
CA THR A 325 2.43 -5.35 -16.02
C THR A 325 1.47 -4.61 -16.95
N ILE A 326 1.94 -3.56 -17.63
CA ILE A 326 1.16 -2.84 -18.64
C ILE A 326 0.77 -3.80 -19.79
N PHE A 327 1.72 -4.58 -20.29
CA PHE A 327 1.46 -5.57 -21.35
C PHE A 327 0.43 -6.61 -20.91
N LEU A 328 0.59 -7.18 -19.71
CA LEU A 328 -0.36 -8.14 -19.13
C LEU A 328 -1.75 -7.53 -18.95
N ALA A 329 -1.83 -6.29 -18.50
CA ALA A 329 -3.10 -5.62 -18.30
C ALA A 329 -3.95 -5.53 -19.58
N VAL A 330 -3.29 -5.45 -20.74
CA VAL A 330 -3.96 -5.40 -22.06
C VAL A 330 -4.38 -6.78 -22.54
N ILE A 331 -3.54 -7.82 -22.30
CA ILE A 331 -3.76 -9.15 -22.90
C ILE A 331 -4.50 -10.14 -22.01
N LEU A 332 -4.58 -9.88 -20.70
CA LEU A 332 -5.23 -10.80 -19.76
C LEU A 332 -6.76 -10.80 -19.96
N PRO A 333 -7.36 -11.97 -20.27
CA PRO A 333 -8.80 -12.07 -20.50
C PRO A 333 -9.62 -11.63 -19.28
N GLY A 334 -10.63 -10.77 -19.48
CA GLY A 334 -11.52 -10.30 -18.43
C GLY A 334 -10.91 -9.27 -17.48
N ASN A 335 -9.65 -8.87 -17.68
CA ASN A 335 -9.08 -7.74 -16.97
C ASN A 335 -9.63 -6.43 -17.54
N ARG A 336 -10.09 -5.52 -16.65
CA ARG A 336 -10.67 -4.21 -17.02
C ARG A 336 -9.82 -3.04 -16.54
N PHE A 337 -8.68 -3.29 -15.94
CA PHE A 337 -7.83 -2.31 -15.28
C PHE A 337 -6.47 -2.15 -15.98
N LEU A 338 -6.08 -0.92 -16.31
CA LEU A 338 -4.75 -0.59 -16.79
C LEU A 338 -3.99 0.20 -15.71
N PRO A 339 -2.96 -0.39 -15.08
CA PRO A 339 -2.18 0.28 -14.07
C PRO A 339 -1.28 1.37 -14.68
N LEU A 340 -1.35 2.57 -14.12
CA LEU A 340 -0.55 3.74 -14.50
C LEU A 340 -0.04 4.47 -13.26
N ALA A 341 -0.95 5.02 -12.44
CA ALA A 341 -0.61 5.69 -11.18
C ALA A 341 -0.08 4.70 -10.14
N SER A 342 -0.67 3.50 -10.08
CA SER A 342 -0.27 2.42 -9.18
C SER A 342 1.14 1.89 -9.46
N LEU A 343 1.69 2.10 -10.65
CA LEU A 343 3.07 1.69 -10.97
C LEU A 343 4.10 2.38 -10.07
N ALA A 344 3.81 3.59 -9.58
CA ALA A 344 4.66 4.28 -8.62
C ALA A 344 4.71 3.58 -7.25
N GLY A 345 3.70 2.79 -6.90
CA GLY A 345 3.62 1.99 -5.68
C GLY A 345 4.26 0.60 -5.78
N MET A 346 4.67 0.16 -6.96
CA MET A 346 5.16 -1.21 -7.20
C MET A 346 6.36 -1.60 -6.33
N PHE A 347 7.21 -0.64 -5.98
CA PHE A 347 8.38 -0.86 -5.11
C PHE A 347 7.99 -1.39 -3.72
N TYR A 348 6.80 -1.10 -3.23
CA TYR A 348 6.29 -1.53 -1.92
C TYR A 348 5.89 -3.01 -1.87
N LEU A 349 5.82 -3.70 -3.01
CA LEU A 349 5.52 -5.13 -3.07
C LEU A 349 6.71 -5.99 -2.55
N PHE A 350 7.95 -5.55 -2.81
CA PHE A 350 9.15 -6.38 -2.66
C PHE A 350 9.80 -6.43 -1.28
N PRO A 351 9.64 -5.46 -0.37
CA PRO A 351 10.33 -5.45 0.93
C PRO A 351 10.24 -6.76 1.72
N MET A 352 9.12 -7.48 1.63
CA MET A 352 8.94 -8.76 2.32
C MET A 352 9.20 -9.99 1.42
N ILE A 353 9.27 -9.82 0.11
CA ILE A 353 9.63 -10.89 -0.84
C ILE A 353 11.14 -11.12 -0.87
N LEU A 354 11.95 -10.04 -0.83
CA LEU A 354 13.40 -10.14 -0.93
C LEU A 354 14.06 -10.96 0.19
N PRO A 355 13.67 -10.84 1.48
CA PRO A 355 14.19 -11.72 2.52
C PRO A 355 13.96 -13.21 2.24
N ILE A 356 12.85 -13.56 1.57
CA ILE A 356 12.49 -14.94 1.22
C ILE A 356 13.34 -15.45 0.05
N THR A 357 13.52 -14.62 -0.97
CA THR A 357 14.30 -14.95 -2.18
C THR A 357 15.80 -14.74 -1.99
N LYS A 358 16.22 -14.23 -0.82
CA LYS A 358 17.60 -13.82 -0.51
C LYS A 358 18.16 -12.81 -1.54
N GLY A 359 17.30 -11.90 -2.01
CA GLY A 359 17.67 -10.89 -2.99
C GLY A 359 17.83 -11.41 -4.44
N ASN A 360 17.46 -12.66 -4.73
CA ASN A 360 17.55 -13.19 -6.10
C ASN A 360 16.54 -12.46 -7.02
N VAL A 361 17.05 -11.77 -8.04
CA VAL A 361 16.25 -10.97 -8.98
C VAL A 361 15.25 -11.82 -9.75
N VAL A 362 15.67 -12.99 -10.28
CA VAL A 362 14.80 -13.83 -11.10
C VAL A 362 13.64 -14.41 -10.31
N LYS A 363 13.92 -14.93 -9.10
CA LYS A 363 12.88 -15.44 -8.18
C LYS A 363 11.90 -14.33 -7.77
N SER A 364 12.43 -13.17 -7.41
CA SER A 364 11.62 -12.01 -7.01
C SER A 364 10.76 -11.50 -8.16
N PHE A 365 11.29 -11.51 -9.39
CA PHE A 365 10.54 -11.16 -10.59
C PHE A 365 9.36 -12.12 -10.83
N ILE A 366 9.57 -13.44 -10.74
CA ILE A 366 8.50 -14.43 -10.94
C ILE A 366 7.42 -14.28 -9.86
N ILE A 367 7.83 -14.12 -8.59
CA ILE A 367 6.88 -13.92 -7.49
C ILE A 367 6.08 -12.63 -7.70
N GLY A 368 6.76 -11.53 -8.05
CA GLY A 368 6.13 -10.25 -8.34
C GLY A 368 5.17 -10.32 -9.54
N LEU A 369 5.55 -11.05 -10.59
CA LEU A 369 4.70 -11.27 -11.76
C LEU A 369 3.39 -11.97 -11.40
N VAL A 370 3.45 -13.04 -10.60
CA VAL A 370 2.26 -13.75 -10.11
C VAL A 370 1.41 -12.83 -9.24
N ALA A 371 2.04 -12.07 -8.34
CA ALA A 371 1.34 -11.12 -7.48
C ALA A 371 0.58 -10.05 -8.29
N LEU A 372 1.20 -9.54 -9.35
CA LEU A 372 0.60 -8.53 -10.21
C LEU A 372 -0.55 -9.07 -11.08
N ILE A 373 -0.41 -10.27 -11.63
CA ILE A 373 -1.49 -10.94 -12.37
C ILE A 373 -2.73 -11.09 -11.46
N VAL A 374 -2.53 -11.62 -10.26
CA VAL A 374 -3.61 -11.78 -9.27
C VAL A 374 -4.18 -10.41 -8.89
N GLY A 375 -3.32 -9.42 -8.69
CA GLY A 375 -3.72 -8.06 -8.35
C GLY A 375 -4.59 -7.38 -9.41
N LEU A 376 -4.30 -7.55 -10.68
CA LEU A 376 -5.10 -7.02 -11.79
C LEU A 376 -6.55 -7.54 -11.75
N TYR A 377 -6.73 -8.84 -11.49
CA TYR A 377 -8.06 -9.42 -11.33
C TYR A 377 -8.79 -8.92 -10.08
N PHE A 378 -8.08 -8.76 -8.96
CA PHE A 378 -8.67 -8.25 -7.73
C PHE A 378 -9.14 -6.80 -7.88
N VAL A 379 -8.35 -5.96 -8.56
CA VAL A 379 -8.80 -4.59 -8.90
C VAL A 379 -10.07 -4.63 -9.74
N THR A 380 -10.07 -5.47 -10.76
CA THR A 380 -11.23 -5.62 -11.67
C THR A 380 -12.50 -6.01 -10.90
N GLU A 381 -12.37 -6.91 -9.94
CA GLU A 381 -13.51 -7.39 -9.13
C GLU A 381 -13.99 -6.35 -8.11
N LEU A 382 -13.05 -5.64 -7.47
CA LEU A 382 -13.39 -4.70 -6.40
C LEU A 382 -13.70 -3.27 -6.89
N ALA A 383 -13.53 -2.99 -8.18
CA ALA A 383 -13.69 -1.64 -8.75
C ALA A 383 -15.05 -1.00 -8.48
N GLY A 384 -16.14 -1.77 -8.54
CA GLY A 384 -17.48 -1.26 -8.24
C GLY A 384 -17.60 -0.73 -6.81
N PHE A 385 -17.06 -1.43 -5.83
CA PHE A 385 -17.07 -1.01 -4.42
C PHE A 385 -16.12 0.16 -4.16
N PHE A 386 -14.95 0.17 -4.80
CA PHE A 386 -14.07 1.34 -4.78
C PHE A 386 -14.80 2.57 -5.31
N THR A 387 -15.49 2.43 -6.43
CA THR A 387 -16.23 3.51 -7.08
C THR A 387 -17.34 4.07 -6.19
N LEU A 388 -18.08 3.20 -5.50
CA LEU A 388 -19.10 3.61 -4.54
C LEU A 388 -18.48 4.43 -3.41
N ALA A 389 -17.41 3.93 -2.80
CA ALA A 389 -16.71 4.61 -1.72
C ALA A 389 -16.14 5.97 -2.16
N ALA A 390 -15.49 6.01 -3.34
CA ALA A 390 -14.91 7.24 -3.87
C ALA A 390 -15.98 8.30 -4.20
N LYS A 391 -17.12 7.89 -4.76
CA LYS A 391 -18.25 8.80 -5.04
C LYS A 391 -18.88 9.37 -3.77
N ASP A 392 -19.06 8.55 -2.74
CA ASP A 392 -19.57 8.99 -1.44
C ASP A 392 -18.64 10.03 -0.80
N VAL A 393 -17.34 9.73 -0.78
CA VAL A 393 -16.33 10.65 -0.26
C VAL A 393 -16.28 11.93 -1.09
N TYR A 394 -16.33 11.85 -2.42
CA TYR A 394 -16.35 13.03 -3.28
C TYR A 394 -17.58 13.91 -3.03
N ALA A 395 -18.75 13.30 -2.87
CA ALA A 395 -19.98 14.02 -2.56
C ALA A 395 -19.92 14.73 -1.19
N ALA A 396 -19.20 14.14 -0.22
CA ALA A 396 -19.06 14.69 1.13
C ALA A 396 -17.99 15.79 1.21
N THR A 397 -16.88 15.68 0.47
CA THR A 397 -15.67 16.51 0.65
C THR A 397 -15.37 17.42 -0.54
N GLY A 398 -15.82 17.07 -1.75
CA GLY A 398 -15.38 17.73 -2.99
C GLY A 398 -13.91 17.48 -3.34
N ASP A 399 -13.23 16.54 -2.68
CA ASP A 399 -11.80 16.26 -2.87
C ASP A 399 -11.53 15.74 -4.28
N PRO A 400 -10.79 16.49 -5.13
CA PRO A 400 -10.49 16.06 -6.49
C PRO A 400 -9.64 14.78 -6.56
N THR A 401 -8.96 14.40 -5.48
CA THR A 401 -8.15 13.17 -5.40
C THR A 401 -9.00 11.91 -5.63
N VAL A 402 -10.28 11.96 -5.24
CA VAL A 402 -11.20 10.83 -5.35
C VAL A 402 -12.19 10.98 -6.50
N ASN A 403 -12.08 12.01 -7.33
CA ASN A 403 -12.95 12.23 -8.47
C ASN A 403 -12.59 11.28 -9.63
N ILE A 404 -13.46 10.33 -9.90
CA ILE A 404 -13.29 9.35 -10.99
C ILE A 404 -13.73 9.99 -12.31
N PRO A 405 -12.95 9.87 -13.40
CA PRO A 405 -13.36 10.37 -14.71
C PRO A 405 -14.70 9.78 -15.18
N ALA A 406 -15.47 10.60 -15.89
CA ALA A 406 -16.75 10.14 -16.44
C ALA A 406 -16.58 8.93 -17.37
N GLY A 407 -17.45 7.95 -17.23
CA GLY A 407 -17.43 6.72 -18.04
C GLY A 407 -16.52 5.61 -17.48
N PHE A 408 -15.80 5.85 -16.37
CA PHE A 408 -14.98 4.85 -15.72
C PHE A 408 -15.50 4.45 -14.33
N GLU A 409 -15.11 3.26 -13.90
CA GLU A 409 -15.01 2.88 -12.49
C GLU A 409 -13.61 3.28 -11.98
N GLY A 410 -13.43 3.41 -10.67
CA GLY A 410 -12.13 3.66 -10.06
C GLY A 410 -11.49 2.38 -9.54
N GLY A 411 -10.16 2.35 -9.50
CA GLY A 411 -9.39 1.27 -8.91
C GLY A 411 -7.99 1.71 -8.49
N ALA A 412 -7.34 0.89 -7.69
CA ALA A 412 -5.94 1.08 -7.30
C ALA A 412 -5.28 -0.29 -7.05
N LEU A 413 -4.13 -0.53 -7.66
CA LEU A 413 -3.42 -1.81 -7.55
C LEU A 413 -2.83 -2.03 -6.15
N ASP A 414 -2.31 -0.97 -5.55
CA ASP A 414 -1.61 -1.02 -4.25
C ASP A 414 -2.45 -1.61 -3.11
N PHE A 415 -3.76 -1.41 -3.17
CA PHE A 415 -4.69 -1.98 -2.21
C PHE A 415 -5.26 -3.32 -2.69
N ALA A 416 -5.85 -3.33 -3.88
CA ALA A 416 -6.63 -4.46 -4.36
C ALA A 416 -5.76 -5.69 -4.65
N SER A 417 -4.48 -5.51 -4.99
CA SER A 417 -3.55 -6.62 -5.17
C SER A 417 -3.20 -7.34 -3.86
N SER A 418 -3.62 -6.79 -2.70
CA SER A 418 -3.45 -7.47 -1.41
C SER A 418 -4.37 -8.67 -1.28
N LEU A 419 -3.82 -9.87 -1.41
CA LEU A 419 -4.55 -11.13 -1.23
C LEU A 419 -5.22 -11.22 0.15
N LEU A 420 -4.60 -10.68 1.19
CA LEU A 420 -5.17 -10.64 2.53
C LEU A 420 -6.45 -9.80 2.55
N CYS A 421 -6.41 -8.61 1.96
CA CYS A 421 -7.57 -7.73 1.90
C CYS A 421 -8.69 -8.35 1.05
N TRP A 422 -8.36 -8.92 -0.11
CA TRP A 422 -9.30 -9.64 -0.96
C TRP A 422 -9.96 -10.82 -0.23
N GLY A 423 -9.16 -11.65 0.45
CA GLY A 423 -9.66 -12.78 1.22
C GLY A 423 -10.57 -12.37 2.38
N ILE A 424 -10.21 -11.31 3.12
CA ILE A 424 -11.05 -10.78 4.20
C ILE A 424 -12.38 -10.22 3.63
N PHE A 425 -12.33 -9.50 2.51
CA PHE A 425 -13.52 -9.01 1.85
C PHE A 425 -14.48 -10.15 1.52
N HIS A 426 -14.03 -11.17 0.80
CA HIS A 426 -14.87 -12.30 0.40
C HIS A 426 -15.38 -13.12 1.57
N LEU A 427 -14.54 -13.42 2.55
CA LEU A 427 -14.97 -14.13 3.74
C LEU A 427 -15.99 -13.33 4.56
N THR A 428 -15.86 -12.00 4.61
CA THR A 428 -16.80 -11.17 5.38
C THR A 428 -18.10 -10.94 4.62
N TYR A 429 -18.03 -10.65 3.31
CA TYR A 429 -19.19 -10.26 2.51
C TYR A 429 -19.92 -11.45 1.90
N SER A 430 -19.19 -12.38 1.25
CA SER A 430 -19.82 -13.46 0.46
C SER A 430 -20.30 -14.62 1.30
N LEU A 431 -19.62 -14.97 2.41
CA LEU A 431 -19.96 -16.13 3.25
C LEU A 431 -20.76 -15.77 4.50
N LYS A 432 -21.33 -14.56 4.56
CA LYS A 432 -22.20 -14.10 5.66
C LYS A 432 -21.57 -14.42 7.04
N ILE A 433 -22.25 -15.25 7.87
CA ILE A 433 -21.80 -15.57 9.25
C ILE A 433 -20.62 -16.56 9.26
N ILE A 434 -20.55 -17.49 8.31
CA ILE A 434 -19.50 -18.54 8.29
C ILE A 434 -18.13 -17.92 8.03
N GLY A 435 -18.00 -17.02 7.08
CA GLY A 435 -16.74 -16.39 6.74
C GLY A 435 -16.15 -15.56 7.89
N PRO A 436 -16.92 -14.67 8.53
CA PRO A 436 -16.49 -13.97 9.74
C PRO A 436 -16.06 -14.91 10.86
N ALA A 437 -16.76 -16.02 11.10
CA ALA A 437 -16.37 -17.01 12.09
C ALA A 437 -15.00 -17.64 11.74
N ILE A 438 -14.76 -17.99 10.48
CA ILE A 438 -13.46 -18.49 10.01
C ILE A 438 -12.38 -17.44 10.26
N LEU A 439 -12.62 -16.16 9.94
CA LEU A 439 -11.66 -15.08 10.14
C LEU A 439 -11.32 -14.88 11.62
N VAL A 440 -12.30 -14.94 12.52
CA VAL A 440 -12.07 -14.86 13.97
C VAL A 440 -11.20 -16.02 14.45
N VAL A 441 -11.53 -17.26 14.06
CA VAL A 441 -10.76 -18.46 14.43
C VAL A 441 -9.33 -18.35 13.90
N LEU A 442 -9.16 -17.89 12.65
CA LEU A 442 -7.83 -17.70 12.06
C LEU A 442 -7.03 -16.62 12.82
N ALA A 443 -7.61 -15.44 13.03
CA ALA A 443 -6.92 -14.33 13.70
C ALA A 443 -6.54 -14.68 15.15
N LEU A 444 -7.45 -15.29 15.92
CA LEU A 444 -7.19 -15.72 17.28
C LEU A 444 -6.18 -16.88 17.31
N GLY A 445 -6.31 -17.84 16.41
CA GLY A 445 -5.37 -18.98 16.29
C GLY A 445 -3.95 -18.47 15.97
N MET A 446 -3.81 -17.53 15.05
CA MET A 446 -2.53 -16.91 14.73
C MET A 446 -1.97 -16.11 15.92
N ALA A 447 -2.78 -15.34 16.63
CA ALA A 447 -2.37 -14.59 17.81
C ALA A 447 -1.89 -15.51 18.95
N ILE A 448 -2.61 -16.59 19.23
CA ILE A 448 -2.24 -17.61 20.24
C ILE A 448 -0.95 -18.33 19.81
N TYR A 449 -0.86 -18.77 18.56
CA TYR A 449 0.36 -19.37 18.01
C TYR A 449 1.57 -18.47 18.19
N ASN A 450 1.43 -17.18 17.85
CA ASN A 450 2.51 -16.22 17.97
C ASN A 450 2.95 -16.04 19.43
N ARG A 451 2.00 -15.97 20.37
CA ARG A 451 2.29 -15.92 21.81
C ARG A 451 3.10 -17.14 22.27
N ILE A 452 2.66 -18.35 21.90
CA ILE A 452 3.36 -19.60 22.27
C ILE A 452 4.78 -19.62 21.69
N ARG A 453 4.94 -19.23 20.43
CA ARG A 453 6.24 -19.15 19.76
C ARG A 453 7.18 -18.18 20.47
N MET A 454 6.70 -16.97 20.77
CA MET A 454 7.50 -15.95 21.44
C MET A 454 7.95 -16.39 22.82
N THR A 455 7.04 -16.98 23.61
CA THR A 455 7.36 -17.52 24.95
C THR A 455 8.41 -18.64 24.89
N ARG A 456 8.34 -19.51 23.87
CA ARG A 456 9.34 -20.57 23.68
C ARG A 456 10.71 -20.02 23.30
N ASN A 457 10.76 -18.97 22.49
CA ASN A 457 12.02 -18.34 22.10
C ASN A 457 12.67 -17.66 23.28
N ASP A 458 11.92 -16.95 24.12
CA ASP A 458 12.45 -16.32 25.35
C ASP A 458 13.01 -17.35 26.31
N ALA A 459 12.35 -18.48 26.47
CA ALA A 459 12.83 -19.57 27.31
C ALA A 459 14.14 -20.18 26.80
N LYS A 460 14.31 -20.31 25.47
CA LYS A 460 15.57 -20.79 24.85
C LYS A 460 16.71 -19.80 25.02
N GLU A 461 16.46 -18.50 24.82
CA GLU A 461 17.46 -17.46 25.02
C GLU A 461 17.91 -17.37 26.47
N ALA A 462 16.98 -17.50 27.42
CA ALA A 462 17.28 -17.52 28.85
C ALA A 462 18.14 -18.74 29.25
N LEU A 463 18.00 -19.88 28.56
CA LEU A 463 18.82 -21.08 28.78
C LEU A 463 20.22 -20.96 28.17
N ASN A 464 20.37 -20.30 27.02
CA ASN A 464 21.64 -20.12 26.34
C ASN A 464 22.52 -19.03 27.00
N ASN A 465 21.93 -18.15 27.80
CA ASN A 465 22.62 -17.08 28.54
C ASN A 465 23.01 -17.47 29.98
N LYS A 466 22.68 -18.69 30.39
CA LYS A 466 23.13 -19.33 31.65
C LYS A 466 24.28 -20.28 31.38
#